data_2dab86c4e97072d6cad4f82dcc1017a2
#
_entry.id   2dab86c4e97072d6cad4f82dcc1017a2
#
_cell.length_a   1.000
_cell.length_b   1.000
_cell.length_c   1.000
_cell.angle_alpha   90.00
_cell.angle_beta   90.00
_cell.angle_gamma   90.00
#
_symmetry.space_group_name_H-M   'P 1'
#
loop_
_entity.id
_entity.type
_entity.pdbx_description
1 polymer ?
#
loop_
_entity_poly.entity_id
_entity_poly.type
_entity_poly.pdbx_seq_one_letter_code
_entity_poly.pdbx_strand_id
1 'polypeptide(L)'
;MESTKTQKMVLAAMLAALGMILNLIEIPYPFAPWLNLDLSEIVVLVAISTLGFVPALFVCICKFFVSILFKGPVGPMAIGQIAALIASLSICVTYSLLARKIDPEKNLKNYFLDMVLTMLVFAFIMFVINYFFVTPTYLMQKPTWYTNLPFAVDIQAFNQQYGSNISIPKFLSFLSPYGQAIFIIYFPFNFIKGIITGIVYYLVRPVEKRFKSKYI
;
A
#
# COMPACT_ATOMS: atom_id res chain seq x y z
N MET A 1 -31.21 -6.17 -12.07
CA MET A 1 -31.04 -4.88 -12.78
C MET A 1 -29.54 -4.67 -12.99
N GLU A 2 -29.08 -4.61 -14.24
CA GLU A 2 -27.67 -4.22 -14.47
C GLU A 2 -27.46 -2.78 -14.01
N SER A 3 -26.40 -2.54 -13.22
CA SER A 3 -26.10 -1.18 -12.75
C SER A 3 -25.67 -0.32 -13.95
N THR A 4 -26.28 0.87 -14.04
CA THR A 4 -25.96 1.83 -15.12
C THR A 4 -24.52 2.32 -14.99
N LYS A 5 -23.92 2.77 -16.11
CA LYS A 5 -22.57 3.40 -16.10
C LYS A 5 -22.50 4.53 -15.07
N THR A 6 -23.55 5.32 -14.94
CA THR A 6 -23.65 6.43 -13.97
C THR A 6 -23.59 5.93 -12.53
N GLN A 7 -24.30 4.84 -12.20
CA GLN A 7 -24.26 4.24 -10.85
C GLN A 7 -22.83 3.75 -10.48
N LYS A 8 -22.14 3.11 -11.42
CA LYS A 8 -20.75 2.68 -11.22
C LYS A 8 -19.80 3.85 -10.99
N MET A 9 -19.98 4.95 -11.74
CA MET A 9 -19.19 6.17 -11.56
C MET A 9 -19.43 6.82 -10.19
N VAL A 10 -20.70 6.96 -9.79
CA VAL A 10 -21.04 7.50 -8.46
C VAL A 10 -20.44 6.64 -7.35
N LEU A 11 -20.58 5.32 -7.45
CA LEU A 11 -20.02 4.41 -6.46
C LEU A 11 -18.47 4.46 -6.42
N ALA A 12 -17.82 4.58 -7.57
CA ALA A 12 -16.36 4.77 -7.64
C ALA A 12 -15.92 6.08 -6.97
N ALA A 13 -16.67 7.18 -7.17
CA ALA A 13 -16.40 8.46 -6.53
C ALA A 13 -16.59 8.39 -5.00
N MET A 14 -17.65 7.71 -4.53
CA MET A 14 -17.87 7.47 -3.09
C MET A 14 -16.76 6.62 -2.47
N LEU A 15 -16.32 5.57 -3.16
CA LEU A 15 -15.19 4.76 -2.71
C LEU A 15 -13.89 5.57 -2.68
N ALA A 16 -13.63 6.41 -3.66
CA ALA A 16 -12.46 7.29 -3.66
C ALA A 16 -12.48 8.25 -2.45
N ALA A 17 -13.64 8.85 -2.15
CA ALA A 17 -13.81 9.71 -0.97
C ALA A 17 -13.59 8.93 0.35
N LEU A 18 -14.15 7.72 0.47
CA LEU A 18 -13.91 6.85 1.62
C LEU A 18 -12.43 6.47 1.75
N GLY A 19 -11.77 6.16 0.63
CA GLY A 19 -10.34 5.88 0.61
C GLY A 19 -9.50 7.05 1.12
N MET A 20 -9.91 8.28 0.82
CA MET A 20 -9.27 9.48 1.36
C MET A 20 -9.47 9.61 2.86
N ILE A 21 -10.68 9.41 3.37
CA ILE A 21 -10.95 9.46 4.81
C ILE A 21 -10.07 8.44 5.56
N LEU A 22 -9.98 7.21 5.04
CA LEU A 22 -9.11 6.19 5.62
C LEU A 22 -7.62 6.53 5.51
N ASN A 23 -7.22 7.26 4.47
CA ASN A 23 -5.83 7.73 4.30
C ASN A 23 -5.47 8.89 5.26
N LEU A 24 -6.46 9.60 5.81
CA LEU A 24 -6.22 10.60 6.87
C LEU A 24 -5.94 9.96 8.23
N ILE A 25 -6.40 8.72 8.44
CA ILE A 25 -6.17 7.97 9.68
C ILE A 25 -4.83 7.24 9.51
N GLU A 26 -3.78 7.85 10.06
CA GLU A 26 -2.42 7.32 9.99
C GLU A 26 -1.98 6.80 11.36
N ILE A 27 -1.55 5.55 11.40
CA ILE A 27 -1.00 4.91 12.60
C ILE A 27 0.51 4.78 12.41
N PRO A 28 1.34 5.49 13.21
CA PRO A 28 2.79 5.37 13.10
C PRO A 28 3.23 3.91 13.31
N TYR A 29 4.14 3.45 12.44
CA TYR A 29 4.68 2.10 12.58
C TYR A 29 5.66 2.04 13.77
N PRO A 30 5.48 1.16 14.76
CA PRO A 30 6.25 1.21 16.01
C PRO A 30 7.77 1.08 15.82
N PHE A 31 8.20 0.32 14.80
CA PHE A 31 9.63 0.09 14.53
C PHE A 31 10.26 1.17 13.64
N ALA A 32 9.46 1.94 12.90
CA ALA A 32 9.92 3.00 12.02
C ALA A 32 8.85 4.11 12.00
N PRO A 33 8.85 5.04 12.98
CA PRO A 33 7.76 6.01 13.20
C PRO A 33 7.53 7.00 12.06
N TRP A 34 8.44 7.10 11.11
CA TRP A 34 8.25 7.88 9.88
C TRP A 34 7.43 7.15 8.81
N LEU A 35 7.13 5.85 9.04
CA LEU A 35 6.26 5.05 8.18
C LEU A 35 4.88 4.97 8.83
N ASN A 36 3.85 5.31 8.07
CA ASN A 36 2.49 5.33 8.55
C ASN A 36 1.66 4.20 7.93
N LEU A 37 0.97 3.46 8.79
CA LEU A 37 -0.05 2.49 8.39
C LEU A 37 -1.35 3.24 8.16
N ASP A 38 -1.92 3.12 6.98
CA ASP A 38 -3.28 3.53 6.66
C ASP A 38 -4.05 2.37 6.01
N LEU A 39 -5.36 2.40 6.11
CA LEU A 39 -6.24 1.34 5.61
C LEU A 39 -6.89 1.68 4.27
N SER A 40 -6.43 2.73 3.59
CA SER A 40 -7.05 3.20 2.33
C SER A 40 -6.99 2.18 1.19
N GLU A 41 -6.07 1.22 1.23
CA GLU A 41 -5.96 0.16 0.23
C GLU A 41 -7.12 -0.84 0.27
N ILE A 42 -7.84 -0.94 1.39
CA ILE A 42 -9.07 -1.75 1.47
C ILE A 42 -10.09 -1.29 0.44
N VAL A 43 -10.20 0.02 0.25
CA VAL A 43 -11.16 0.60 -0.71
C VAL A 43 -10.81 0.20 -2.15
N VAL A 44 -9.52 0.06 -2.46
CA VAL A 44 -9.08 -0.43 -3.78
C VAL A 44 -9.52 -1.87 -3.99
N LEU A 45 -9.34 -2.74 -2.99
CA LEU A 45 -9.81 -4.14 -3.04
C LEU A 45 -11.32 -4.24 -3.20
N VAL A 46 -12.09 -3.42 -2.44
CA VAL A 46 -13.54 -3.33 -2.58
C VAL A 46 -13.95 -2.83 -3.97
N ALA A 47 -13.25 -1.82 -4.51
CA ALA A 47 -13.53 -1.31 -5.84
C ALA A 47 -13.31 -2.36 -6.93
N ILE A 48 -12.22 -3.15 -6.83
CA ILE A 48 -11.93 -4.22 -7.80
C ILE A 48 -13.02 -5.28 -7.77
N SER A 49 -13.38 -5.74 -6.60
CA SER A 49 -14.33 -6.85 -6.44
C SER A 49 -15.78 -6.46 -6.76
N THR A 50 -16.16 -5.19 -6.51
CA THR A 50 -17.51 -4.70 -6.78
C THR A 50 -17.70 -4.15 -8.18
N LEU A 51 -16.77 -3.30 -8.62
CA LEU A 51 -16.90 -2.52 -9.86
C LEU A 51 -16.03 -3.04 -11.00
N GLY A 52 -15.02 -3.86 -10.67
CA GLY A 52 -14.04 -4.38 -11.61
C GLY A 52 -12.80 -3.49 -11.77
N PHE A 53 -11.90 -3.91 -12.65
CA PHE A 53 -10.54 -3.35 -12.77
C PHE A 53 -10.51 -1.87 -13.17
N VAL A 54 -11.24 -1.48 -14.21
CA VAL A 54 -11.17 -0.10 -14.74
C VAL A 54 -11.71 0.94 -13.76
N PRO A 55 -12.89 0.76 -13.11
CA PRO A 55 -13.32 1.67 -12.05
C PRO A 55 -12.36 1.71 -10.84
N ALA A 56 -11.73 0.59 -10.49
CA ALA A 56 -10.74 0.56 -9.40
C ALA A 56 -9.49 1.37 -9.73
N LEU A 57 -9.01 1.36 -10.98
CA LEU A 57 -7.95 2.28 -11.42
C LEU A 57 -8.35 3.74 -11.26
N PHE A 58 -9.59 4.08 -11.61
CA PHE A 58 -10.11 5.43 -11.39
C PHE A 58 -10.11 5.81 -9.89
N VAL A 59 -10.51 4.89 -9.02
CA VAL A 59 -10.43 5.11 -7.55
C VAL A 59 -9.00 5.38 -7.10
N CYS A 60 -7.99 4.63 -7.59
CA CYS A 60 -6.58 4.87 -7.27
C CYS A 60 -6.13 6.28 -7.68
N ILE A 61 -6.48 6.71 -8.89
CA ILE A 61 -6.13 8.03 -9.42
C ILE A 61 -6.84 9.14 -8.64
N CYS A 62 -8.13 9.00 -8.37
CA CYS A 62 -8.87 9.97 -7.57
C CYS A 62 -8.29 10.09 -6.15
N LYS A 63 -7.97 8.96 -5.50
CA LYS A 63 -7.32 8.92 -4.18
C LYS A 63 -6.00 9.71 -4.18
N PHE A 64 -5.20 9.60 -5.23
CA PHE A 64 -3.95 10.36 -5.40
C PHE A 64 -4.20 11.87 -5.44
N PHE A 65 -5.07 12.36 -6.34
CA PHE A 65 -5.35 13.78 -6.47
C PHE A 65 -5.99 14.37 -5.21
N VAL A 66 -6.96 13.67 -4.64
CA VAL A 66 -7.61 14.10 -3.41
C VAL A 66 -6.62 14.15 -2.24
N SER A 67 -5.68 13.20 -2.16
CA SER A 67 -4.61 13.23 -1.15
C SER A 67 -3.73 14.48 -1.26
N ILE A 68 -3.36 14.89 -2.47
CA ILE A 68 -2.59 16.13 -2.70
C ILE A 68 -3.40 17.37 -2.28
N LEU A 69 -4.69 17.41 -2.60
CA LEU A 69 -5.56 18.54 -2.27
C LEU A 69 -5.73 18.74 -0.75
N PHE A 70 -5.85 17.64 0.01
CA PHE A 70 -6.14 17.73 1.45
C PHE A 70 -4.89 17.73 2.35
N LYS A 71 -3.85 16.96 1.99
CA LYS A 71 -2.60 16.88 2.77
C LYS A 71 -1.51 17.84 2.28
N GLY A 72 -1.70 18.44 1.11
CA GLY A 72 -0.60 19.05 0.40
C GLY A 72 0.43 18.05 -0.09
N PRO A 73 1.49 18.48 -0.79
CA PRO A 73 2.54 17.58 -1.26
C PRO A 73 3.36 17.03 -0.09
N VAL A 74 3.40 15.71 0.07
CA VAL A 74 4.18 15.01 1.08
C VAL A 74 5.55 14.67 0.50
N GLY A 75 6.57 15.29 1.06
CA GLY A 75 7.95 15.15 0.57
C GLY A 75 8.22 15.89 -0.74
N PRO A 76 9.46 15.81 -1.22
CA PRO A 76 9.86 16.47 -2.46
C PRO A 76 9.00 16.00 -3.63
N MET A 77 8.51 16.94 -4.46
CA MET A 77 7.72 16.64 -5.65
C MET A 77 6.51 15.72 -5.39
N ALA A 78 5.92 15.78 -4.18
CA ALA A 78 4.83 14.89 -3.75
C ALA A 78 5.20 13.39 -3.85
N ILE A 79 6.46 13.01 -3.63
CA ILE A 79 6.94 11.63 -3.79
C ILE A 79 6.19 10.65 -2.87
N GLY A 80 5.72 11.11 -1.71
CA GLY A 80 4.91 10.30 -0.81
C GLY A 80 3.58 9.88 -1.44
N GLN A 81 2.88 10.83 -2.11
CA GLN A 81 1.63 10.51 -2.82
C GLN A 81 1.89 9.68 -4.07
N ILE A 82 3.00 9.91 -4.79
CA ILE A 82 3.39 9.09 -5.93
C ILE A 82 3.64 7.64 -5.46
N ALA A 83 4.36 7.45 -4.36
CA ALA A 83 4.57 6.14 -3.77
C ALA A 83 3.24 5.48 -3.36
N ALA A 84 2.30 6.23 -2.76
CA ALA A 84 0.98 5.74 -2.41
C ALA A 84 0.12 5.38 -3.65
N LEU A 85 0.23 6.13 -4.75
CA LEU A 85 -0.40 5.77 -6.02
C LEU A 85 0.16 4.46 -6.58
N ILE A 86 1.49 4.31 -6.61
CA ILE A 86 2.14 3.07 -7.06
C ILE A 86 1.74 1.89 -6.17
N ALA A 87 1.63 2.10 -4.85
CA ALA A 87 1.13 1.12 -3.91
C ALA A 87 -0.28 0.63 -4.28
N SER A 88 -1.22 1.57 -4.46
CA SER A 88 -2.60 1.26 -4.85
C SER A 88 -2.69 0.57 -6.21
N LEU A 89 -1.92 1.04 -7.20
CA LEU A 89 -1.88 0.43 -8.53
C LEU A 89 -1.29 -0.98 -8.49
N SER A 90 -0.23 -1.21 -7.70
CA SER A 90 0.37 -2.53 -7.56
C SER A 90 -0.60 -3.55 -6.98
N ILE A 91 -1.35 -3.19 -5.95
CA ILE A 91 -2.42 -4.03 -5.38
C ILE A 91 -3.53 -4.25 -6.41
N CYS A 92 -3.99 -3.18 -7.07
CA CYS A 92 -5.05 -3.24 -8.06
C CYS A 92 -4.72 -4.20 -9.20
N VAL A 93 -3.54 -4.07 -9.80
CA VAL A 93 -3.11 -4.92 -10.92
C VAL A 93 -2.87 -6.35 -10.45
N THR A 94 -2.10 -6.54 -9.37
CA THR A 94 -1.71 -7.88 -8.91
C THR A 94 -2.93 -8.69 -8.48
N TYR A 95 -3.80 -8.11 -7.64
CA TYR A 95 -5.04 -8.78 -7.21
C TYR A 95 -5.93 -9.13 -8.41
N SER A 96 -6.10 -8.21 -9.37
CA SER A 96 -6.93 -8.48 -10.55
C SER A 96 -6.37 -9.60 -11.44
N LEU A 97 -5.05 -9.71 -11.55
CA LEU A 97 -4.41 -10.77 -12.33
C LEU A 97 -4.46 -12.13 -11.63
N LEU A 98 -4.21 -12.15 -10.32
CA LEU A 98 -4.23 -13.37 -9.53
C LEU A 98 -5.65 -13.90 -9.33
N ALA A 99 -6.63 -13.03 -9.07
CA ALA A 99 -8.02 -13.41 -8.90
C ALA A 99 -8.62 -14.14 -10.12
N ARG A 100 -8.13 -13.83 -11.33
CA ARG A 100 -8.52 -14.55 -12.55
C ARG A 100 -8.02 -16.01 -12.59
N LYS A 101 -6.90 -16.29 -11.89
CA LYS A 101 -6.28 -17.64 -11.89
C LYS A 101 -6.65 -18.44 -10.64
N ILE A 102 -6.69 -17.79 -9.49
CA ILE A 102 -6.85 -18.44 -8.18
C ILE A 102 -8.32 -18.51 -7.76
N ASP A 103 -9.17 -17.62 -8.27
CA ASP A 103 -10.58 -17.45 -7.89
C ASP A 103 -10.78 -17.36 -6.35
N PRO A 104 -10.58 -16.17 -5.75
CA PRO A 104 -10.67 -15.97 -4.31
C PRO A 104 -12.09 -16.14 -3.76
N GLU A 105 -13.11 -16.19 -4.64
CA GLU A 105 -14.51 -16.43 -4.26
C GLU A 105 -14.83 -17.90 -4.04
N LYS A 106 -14.03 -18.83 -4.61
CA LYS A 106 -14.28 -20.26 -4.58
C LYS A 106 -14.20 -20.86 -3.18
N ASN A 107 -13.18 -20.50 -2.41
CA ASN A 107 -12.99 -21.00 -1.05
C ASN A 107 -12.01 -20.11 -0.25
N LEU A 108 -11.96 -20.33 1.07
CA LEU A 108 -11.10 -19.59 1.99
C LEU A 108 -9.60 -19.76 1.69
N LYS A 109 -9.17 -20.94 1.28
CA LYS A 109 -7.77 -21.24 0.91
C LYS A 109 -7.34 -20.38 -0.27
N ASN A 110 -8.16 -20.31 -1.32
CA ASN A 110 -7.88 -19.51 -2.49
C ASN A 110 -7.83 -18.01 -2.15
N TYR A 111 -8.75 -17.55 -1.28
CA TYR A 111 -8.72 -16.18 -0.81
C TYR A 111 -7.39 -15.83 -0.13
N PHE A 112 -6.97 -16.63 0.84
CA PHE A 112 -5.71 -16.39 1.54
C PHE A 112 -4.50 -16.50 0.62
N LEU A 113 -4.50 -17.45 -0.31
CA LEU A 113 -3.41 -17.61 -1.27
C LEU A 113 -3.30 -16.37 -2.18
N ASP A 114 -4.41 -15.89 -2.72
CA ASP A 114 -4.46 -14.68 -3.56
C ASP A 114 -3.99 -13.46 -2.77
N MET A 115 -4.50 -13.27 -1.54
CA MET A 115 -4.09 -12.16 -0.67
C MET A 115 -2.60 -12.19 -0.35
N VAL A 116 -2.08 -13.32 0.11
CA VAL A 116 -0.65 -13.44 0.47
C VAL A 116 0.24 -13.15 -0.74
N LEU A 117 -0.08 -13.72 -1.91
CA LEU A 117 0.69 -13.46 -3.13
C LEU A 117 0.59 -11.99 -3.57
N THR A 118 -0.61 -11.40 -3.51
CA THR A 118 -0.81 -9.98 -3.82
C THR A 118 0.04 -9.10 -2.89
N MET A 119 0.05 -9.38 -1.58
CA MET A 119 0.78 -8.57 -0.61
C MET A 119 2.29 -8.79 -0.66
N LEU A 120 2.76 -9.97 -1.03
CA LEU A 120 4.18 -10.22 -1.31
C LEU A 120 4.67 -9.42 -2.52
N VAL A 121 3.92 -9.45 -3.63
CA VAL A 121 4.26 -8.67 -4.82
C VAL A 121 4.20 -7.18 -4.53
N PHE A 122 3.17 -6.72 -3.81
CA PHE A 122 3.07 -5.33 -3.35
C PHE A 122 4.29 -4.91 -2.51
N ALA A 123 4.67 -5.70 -1.49
CA ALA A 123 5.81 -5.38 -0.65
C ALA A 123 7.13 -5.35 -1.43
N PHE A 124 7.29 -6.24 -2.41
CA PHE A 124 8.45 -6.26 -3.28
C PHE A 124 8.51 -5.04 -4.22
N ILE A 125 7.38 -4.67 -4.83
CA ILE A 125 7.29 -3.44 -5.66
C ILE A 125 7.64 -2.22 -4.80
N MET A 126 7.09 -2.13 -3.59
CA MET A 126 7.39 -1.02 -2.69
C MET A 126 8.84 -1.00 -2.22
N PHE A 127 9.49 -2.16 -2.04
CA PHE A 127 10.94 -2.22 -1.82
C PHE A 127 11.71 -1.63 -3.00
N VAL A 128 11.40 -2.03 -4.23
CA VAL A 128 12.06 -1.53 -5.45
C VAL A 128 11.86 -0.01 -5.61
N ILE A 129 10.65 0.47 -5.39
CA ILE A 129 10.33 1.91 -5.50
C ILE A 129 11.04 2.72 -4.41
N ASN A 130 11.10 2.23 -3.18
CA ASN A 130 11.85 2.88 -2.11
C ASN A 130 13.36 2.89 -2.41
N TYR A 131 13.89 1.79 -2.94
CA TYR A 131 15.31 1.68 -3.27
C TYR A 131 15.74 2.67 -4.35
N PHE A 132 15.01 2.78 -5.47
CA PHE A 132 15.42 3.55 -6.65
C PHE A 132 14.88 4.98 -6.68
N PHE A 133 13.73 5.26 -6.07
CA PHE A 133 13.03 6.53 -6.26
C PHE A 133 12.73 7.26 -4.95
N VAL A 134 11.97 6.65 -4.03
CA VAL A 134 11.46 7.38 -2.87
C VAL A 134 12.60 7.83 -1.96
N THR A 135 13.39 6.90 -1.46
CA THR A 135 14.49 7.21 -0.53
C THR A 135 15.58 8.10 -1.17
N PRO A 136 16.05 7.84 -2.41
CA PRO A 136 17.00 8.75 -3.07
C PRO A 136 16.44 10.17 -3.26
N THR A 137 15.17 10.31 -3.60
CA THR A 137 14.54 11.64 -3.77
C THR A 137 14.55 12.43 -2.47
N TYR A 138 14.27 11.78 -1.33
CA TYR A 138 14.40 12.41 -0.03
C TYR A 138 15.85 12.80 0.31
N LEU A 139 16.81 11.94 0.01
CA LEU A 139 18.23 12.20 0.24
C LEU A 139 18.78 13.34 -0.63
N MET A 140 18.34 13.44 -1.89
CA MET A 140 18.79 14.49 -2.82
C MET A 140 18.37 15.90 -2.39
N GLN A 141 17.16 16.05 -1.88
CA GLN A 141 16.64 17.36 -1.43
C GLN A 141 17.09 17.72 -0.02
N LYS A 142 17.78 16.82 0.68
CA LYS A 142 18.32 17.03 2.04
C LYS A 142 17.35 17.81 2.94
N PRO A 143 16.10 17.36 3.14
CA PRO A 143 15.28 17.96 4.17
C PRO A 143 16.04 17.82 5.48
N THR A 144 16.14 18.87 6.25
CA THR A 144 16.98 18.91 7.48
C THR A 144 16.67 17.78 8.46
N TRP A 145 15.39 17.36 8.52
CA TRP A 145 14.96 16.23 9.34
C TRP A 145 15.42 14.88 8.80
N TYR A 146 15.60 14.74 7.47
CA TYR A 146 15.96 13.45 6.84
C TYR A 146 17.48 13.22 6.83
N THR A 147 18.27 14.29 6.73
CA THR A 147 19.75 14.20 6.85
C THR A 147 20.22 13.84 8.26
N ASN A 148 19.35 14.09 9.25
CA ASN A 148 19.60 13.70 10.64
C ASN A 148 19.07 12.29 10.97
N LEU A 149 18.58 11.53 9.96
CA LEU A 149 18.00 10.19 10.13
C LEU A 149 18.82 9.11 9.39
N PRO A 150 20.14 8.95 9.66
CA PRO A 150 20.93 7.89 9.03
C PRO A 150 20.35 6.49 9.33
N PHE A 151 19.62 6.35 10.43
CA PHE A 151 18.93 5.12 10.80
C PHE A 151 17.84 4.68 9.78
N ALA A 152 17.35 5.57 8.91
CA ALA A 152 16.40 5.21 7.87
C ALA A 152 17.05 4.47 6.68
N VAL A 153 18.37 4.51 6.59
CA VAL A 153 19.15 3.95 5.46
C VAL A 153 20.39 3.16 5.88
N ASP A 154 20.59 2.96 7.19
CA ASP A 154 21.69 2.21 7.77
C ASP A 154 21.23 1.43 8.99
N ILE A 155 21.42 0.10 9.00
CA ILE A 155 20.97 -0.80 10.09
C ILE A 155 21.76 -0.57 11.37
N GLN A 156 23.05 -0.20 11.30
CA GLN A 156 23.82 0.05 12.52
C GLN A 156 23.33 1.33 13.21
N ALA A 157 23.10 2.39 12.43
CA ALA A 157 22.52 3.62 12.95
C ALA A 157 21.08 3.39 13.44
N PHE A 158 20.28 2.56 12.77
CA PHE A 158 18.96 2.16 13.22
C PHE A 158 19.02 1.47 14.59
N ASN A 159 19.90 0.48 14.75
CA ASN A 159 20.06 -0.24 16.01
C ASN A 159 20.48 0.70 17.15
N GLN A 160 21.39 1.63 16.91
CA GLN A 160 21.80 2.63 17.90
C GLN A 160 20.63 3.55 18.29
N GLN A 161 19.86 4.04 17.32
CA GLN A 161 18.77 4.98 17.57
C GLN A 161 17.61 4.36 18.37
N TYR A 162 17.28 3.09 18.08
CA TYR A 162 16.10 2.42 18.67
C TYR A 162 16.46 1.35 19.72
N GLY A 163 17.74 1.21 20.09
CA GLY A 163 18.18 0.18 21.02
C GLY A 163 17.88 -1.24 20.55
N SER A 164 17.78 -1.44 19.24
CA SER A 164 17.48 -2.73 18.64
C SER A 164 18.77 -3.50 18.31
N ASN A 165 18.67 -4.82 18.15
CA ASN A 165 19.76 -5.71 17.75
C ASN A 165 19.45 -6.45 16.47
N ILE A 166 18.97 -5.72 15.45
CA ILE A 166 18.68 -6.30 14.14
C ILE A 166 20.00 -6.71 13.50
N SER A 167 20.15 -8.00 13.22
CA SER A 167 21.26 -8.53 12.46
C SER A 167 20.89 -8.66 10.99
N ILE A 168 21.86 -8.39 10.11
CA ILE A 168 21.66 -8.51 8.66
C ILE A 168 21.67 -10.00 8.29
N PRO A 169 20.55 -10.54 7.75
CA PRO A 169 20.52 -11.94 7.31
C PRO A 169 21.51 -12.21 6.19
N LYS A 170 22.20 -13.36 6.25
CA LYS A 170 23.23 -13.76 5.26
C LYS A 170 22.72 -13.75 3.81
N PHE A 171 21.44 -14.07 3.58
CA PHE A 171 20.86 -14.05 2.25
C PHE A 171 20.76 -12.65 1.62
N LEU A 172 20.91 -11.57 2.43
CA LEU A 172 20.94 -10.19 1.94
C LEU A 172 22.36 -9.67 1.65
N SER A 173 23.38 -10.50 1.85
CA SER A 173 24.79 -10.08 1.67
C SER A 173 25.14 -9.65 0.24
N PHE A 174 24.31 -10.00 -0.75
CA PHE A 174 24.46 -9.55 -2.13
C PHE A 174 24.01 -8.09 -2.35
N LEU A 175 23.23 -7.53 -1.42
CA LEU A 175 22.82 -6.13 -1.47
C LEU A 175 23.87 -5.23 -0.82
N SER A 176 23.97 -4.00 -1.32
CA SER A 176 24.75 -2.95 -0.65
C SER A 176 24.19 -2.67 0.77
N PRO A 177 24.98 -2.09 1.69
CA PRO A 177 24.50 -1.71 3.03
C PRO A 177 23.19 -0.88 2.98
N TYR A 178 23.10 0.05 2.04
CA TYR A 178 21.87 0.80 1.74
C TYR A 178 20.70 -0.13 1.36
N GLY A 179 20.93 -1.06 0.44
CA GLY A 179 19.91 -2.01 -0.01
C GLY A 179 19.42 -2.93 1.11
N GLN A 180 20.34 -3.35 2.00
CA GLN A 180 20.01 -4.15 3.18
C GLN A 180 19.10 -3.37 4.12
N ALA A 181 19.40 -2.10 4.39
CA ALA A 181 18.58 -1.24 5.24
C ALA A 181 17.18 -1.03 4.63
N ILE A 182 17.11 -0.68 3.34
CA ILE A 182 15.82 -0.50 2.65
C ILE A 182 15.00 -1.79 2.67
N PHE A 183 15.61 -2.95 2.45
CA PHE A 183 14.90 -4.22 2.51
C PHE A 183 14.37 -4.50 3.93
N ILE A 184 15.23 -4.43 4.94
CA ILE A 184 14.89 -4.81 6.33
C ILE A 184 13.84 -3.88 6.93
N ILE A 185 13.87 -2.58 6.59
CA ILE A 185 12.94 -1.61 7.16
C ILE A 185 11.62 -1.57 6.38
N TYR A 186 11.69 -1.44 5.06
CA TYR A 186 10.51 -1.12 4.24
C TYR A 186 9.75 -2.35 3.74
N PHE A 187 10.43 -3.47 3.46
CA PHE A 187 9.75 -4.67 2.99
C PHE A 187 8.81 -5.28 4.05
N PRO A 188 9.26 -5.53 5.31
CA PRO A 188 8.36 -6.04 6.35
C PRO A 188 7.22 -5.06 6.66
N PHE A 189 7.50 -3.76 6.69
CA PHE A 189 6.46 -2.75 6.88
C PHE A 189 5.34 -2.87 5.85
N ASN A 190 5.70 -2.87 4.55
CA ASN A 190 4.71 -2.96 3.49
C ASN A 190 4.00 -4.33 3.49
N PHE A 191 4.70 -5.41 3.82
CA PHE A 191 4.11 -6.73 3.93
C PHE A 191 3.09 -6.80 5.08
N ILE A 192 3.43 -6.28 6.27
CA ILE A 192 2.53 -6.20 7.43
C ILE A 192 1.32 -5.31 7.10
N LYS A 193 1.54 -4.13 6.51
CA LYS A 193 0.47 -3.26 6.03
C LYS A 193 -0.47 -4.02 5.08
N GLY A 194 0.09 -4.78 4.16
CA GLY A 194 -0.67 -5.60 3.23
C GLY A 194 -1.49 -6.69 3.93
N ILE A 195 -0.91 -7.43 4.89
CA ILE A 195 -1.62 -8.45 5.66
C ILE A 195 -2.79 -7.84 6.43
N ILE A 196 -2.57 -6.72 7.13
CA ILE A 196 -3.63 -6.01 7.86
C ILE A 196 -4.75 -5.61 6.90
N THR A 197 -4.40 -5.03 5.74
CA THR A 197 -5.35 -4.68 4.69
C THR A 197 -6.16 -5.89 4.22
N GLY A 198 -5.51 -7.03 3.99
CA GLY A 198 -6.17 -8.27 3.58
C GLY A 198 -7.12 -8.83 4.64
N ILE A 199 -6.72 -8.81 5.92
CA ILE A 199 -7.57 -9.25 7.03
C ILE A 199 -8.81 -8.34 7.15
N VAL A 200 -8.63 -7.03 7.15
CA VAL A 200 -9.77 -6.09 7.27
C VAL A 200 -10.68 -6.20 6.05
N TYR A 201 -10.11 -6.34 4.85
CA TYR A 201 -10.91 -6.60 3.65
C TYR A 201 -11.73 -7.89 3.77
N TYR A 202 -11.17 -8.97 4.32
CA TYR A 202 -11.90 -10.20 4.59
C TYR A 202 -13.14 -9.97 5.47
N LEU A 203 -13.02 -9.14 6.50
CA LEU A 203 -14.13 -8.79 7.39
C LEU A 203 -15.21 -7.94 6.71
N VAL A 204 -14.82 -7.14 5.70
CA VAL A 204 -15.74 -6.29 4.93
C VAL A 204 -16.48 -7.07 3.82
N ARG A 205 -15.91 -8.16 3.30
CA ARG A 205 -16.48 -8.96 2.19
C ARG A 205 -17.94 -9.38 2.37
N PRO A 206 -18.42 -9.82 3.55
CA PRO A 206 -19.84 -10.18 3.69
C PRO A 206 -20.80 -9.01 3.43
N VAL A 207 -20.40 -7.80 3.83
CA VAL A 207 -21.16 -6.56 3.58
C VAL A 207 -21.14 -6.22 2.10
N GLU A 208 -19.95 -6.28 1.49
CA GLU A 208 -19.74 -6.08 0.07
C GLU A 208 -20.59 -7.01 -0.79
N LYS A 209 -20.59 -8.32 -0.49
CA LYS A 209 -21.40 -9.31 -1.22
C LYS A 209 -22.89 -9.02 -1.15
N ARG A 210 -23.42 -8.63 0.02
CA ARG A 210 -24.82 -8.21 0.16
C ARG A 210 -25.12 -6.96 -0.66
N PHE A 211 -24.21 -5.99 -0.65
CA PHE A 211 -24.35 -4.78 -1.45
C PHE A 211 -24.36 -5.09 -2.94
N LYS A 212 -23.40 -5.87 -3.41
CA LYS A 212 -23.28 -6.29 -4.81
C LYS A 212 -24.55 -7.01 -5.31
N SER A 213 -25.09 -7.96 -4.52
CA SER A 213 -26.30 -8.70 -4.88
C SER A 213 -27.56 -7.82 -4.95
N LYS A 214 -27.57 -6.67 -4.27
CA LYS A 214 -28.75 -5.79 -4.20
C LYS A 214 -28.71 -4.65 -5.22
N TYR A 215 -27.53 -4.16 -5.56
CA TYR A 215 -27.37 -2.90 -6.32
C TYR A 215 -26.54 -3.01 -7.59
N ILE A 216 -25.83 -4.11 -7.80
CA ILE A 216 -24.98 -4.38 -8.98
C ILE A 216 -25.40 -5.67 -9.66
#